data_32722495a895903632d31637e3d967ab
#
_entry.id   32722495a895903632d31637e3d967ab
#
_cell.length_a   1.000
_cell.length_b   1.000
_cell.length_c   1.000
_cell.angle_alpha   90.00
_cell.angle_beta   90.00
_cell.angle_gamma   90.00
#
_symmetry.space_group_name_H-M   'P 1'
#
loop_
_entity.id
_entity.type
_entity.pdbx_description
1 polymer ?
#
loop_
_entity_poly.entity_id
_entity_poly.type
_entity_poly.pdbx_seq_one_letter_code
_entity_poly.pdbx_strand_id
1 'polypeptide(L)'
;MQGNPSPSFREGPGVGFDVFSQDLINDLMPYIEKNYRTKNDRDHRAIGGFSRGGNQALYNGLTNLDKFSYLCSYSSFTSTDIPDVYDQADNTNQQLHLFWLGVGTDDFLYGNARDYMEFLDKKGIRSVKEFTNDKFGHTWMNAKYFLAKTLPLLFNKKAAEEAMAHGQPAPAATGKEQQFTPGVMVRLFPKPIISPEYSDEGITFRFKAPEARQVTLDCEMLAEPMPMQRDSDGVWSIVVGDYLYDTFKYCFIVDGTPVADPSNMYLSPDLGFKYSIADNPASPFNFASMGDIEHGRISYDLERQEAWYTSPGMKFGEMPNFIQLIPGKDDTMESWFTVGGANAIADRMVADGKAKPCILTTSGLEFMKNMPQNDQMPKFEIKTLRADDYPTWSQRRRALFRMLLKN
;
A
#
# COMPACT_ATOMS: atom_id res chain seq x y z
N MET A 1 4.57 -3.09 -2.47
CA MET A 1 5.83 -3.53 -1.80
C MET A 1 6.70 -2.33 -1.55
N GLN A 2 7.15 -2.14 -0.33
CA GLN A 2 8.22 -1.19 -0.02
C GLN A 2 9.53 -1.82 -0.49
N GLY A 3 10.06 -1.35 -1.60
CA GLY A 3 11.26 -1.91 -2.21
C GLY A 3 12.57 -1.59 -1.48
N ASN A 4 12.57 -1.53 -0.15
CA ASN A 4 13.76 -1.33 0.64
C ASN A 4 13.81 -2.27 1.84
N PRO A 5 14.33 -3.49 1.68
CA PRO A 5 14.52 -4.43 2.78
C PRO A 5 15.68 -4.06 3.69
N SER A 6 16.49 -3.05 3.33
CA SER A 6 17.59 -2.59 4.18
C SER A 6 17.06 -1.85 5.40
N PRO A 7 17.52 -2.16 6.63
CA PRO A 7 17.14 -1.45 7.84
C PRO A 7 17.65 0.00 7.88
N SER A 8 18.46 0.41 6.92
CA SER A 8 19.06 1.73 6.85
C SER A 8 19.01 2.32 5.44
N PHE A 9 18.33 3.47 5.28
CA PHE A 9 18.40 4.28 4.04
C PHE A 9 19.81 4.81 3.73
N ARG A 10 20.78 4.63 4.65
CA ARG A 10 22.15 5.13 4.51
C ARG A 10 23.05 4.19 3.70
N GLU A 11 22.61 2.97 3.49
CA GLU A 11 23.36 2.03 2.66
C GLU A 11 23.11 2.36 1.19
N GLY A 12 24.18 2.46 0.43
CA GLY A 12 24.18 2.95 -0.95
C GLY A 12 23.37 2.10 -1.94
N PRO A 13 23.28 2.51 -3.21
CA PRO A 13 22.65 1.73 -4.26
C PRO A 13 23.34 0.35 -4.36
N GLY A 14 22.53 -0.73 -4.32
CA GLY A 14 23.01 -2.11 -4.38
C GLY A 14 22.78 -2.92 -3.11
N VAL A 15 22.76 -2.27 -1.93
CA VAL A 15 22.51 -2.98 -0.68
C VAL A 15 21.02 -3.33 -0.57
N GLY A 16 20.75 -4.61 -0.34
CA GLY A 16 19.40 -5.15 -0.21
C GLY A 16 18.70 -5.50 -1.54
N PHE A 17 19.36 -5.36 -2.69
CA PHE A 17 18.81 -5.85 -3.95
C PHE A 17 18.64 -7.36 -3.95
N ASP A 18 19.60 -8.09 -3.46
CA ASP A 18 19.56 -9.55 -3.40
C ASP A 18 18.39 -10.03 -2.55
N VAL A 19 18.15 -9.41 -1.39
CA VAL A 19 17.03 -9.76 -0.52
C VAL A 19 15.70 -9.46 -1.21
N PHE A 20 15.54 -8.26 -1.78
CA PHE A 20 14.32 -7.91 -2.52
C PHE A 20 14.10 -8.81 -3.73
N SER A 21 15.17 -9.17 -4.45
CA SER A 21 15.10 -10.08 -5.59
C SER A 21 14.63 -11.46 -5.16
N GLN A 22 15.16 -11.98 -4.05
CA GLN A 22 14.75 -13.26 -3.48
C GLN A 22 13.27 -13.24 -3.08
N ASP A 23 12.84 -12.23 -2.31
CA ASP A 23 11.44 -12.06 -1.91
C ASP A 23 10.51 -11.99 -3.13
N LEU A 24 10.89 -11.21 -4.16
CA LEU A 24 10.08 -11.05 -5.37
C LEU A 24 9.97 -12.34 -6.15
N ILE A 25 11.12 -12.97 -6.45
CA ILE A 25 11.20 -14.09 -7.40
C ILE A 25 10.86 -15.43 -6.74
N ASN A 26 11.28 -15.64 -5.50
CA ASN A 26 11.14 -16.95 -4.84
C ASN A 26 9.90 -17.05 -3.96
N ASP A 27 9.36 -15.92 -3.47
CA ASP A 27 8.23 -15.92 -2.55
C ASP A 27 6.98 -15.28 -3.15
N LEU A 28 7.04 -13.99 -3.51
CA LEU A 28 5.85 -13.24 -3.92
C LEU A 28 5.28 -13.73 -5.26
N MET A 29 6.10 -13.86 -6.30
CA MET A 29 5.62 -14.31 -7.61
C MET A 29 4.99 -15.70 -7.54
N PRO A 30 5.66 -16.73 -6.96
CA PRO A 30 5.06 -18.05 -6.81
C PRO A 30 3.79 -18.07 -5.97
N TYR A 31 3.75 -17.25 -4.90
CA TYR A 31 2.55 -17.12 -4.08
C TYR A 31 1.36 -16.56 -4.86
N ILE A 32 1.56 -15.48 -5.61
CA ILE A 32 0.51 -14.85 -6.42
C ILE A 32 0.05 -15.80 -7.53
N GLU A 33 0.96 -16.46 -8.23
CA GLU A 33 0.64 -17.40 -9.32
C GLU A 33 -0.10 -18.64 -8.85
N LYS A 34 0.18 -19.10 -7.63
CA LYS A 34 -0.51 -20.24 -7.02
C LYS A 34 -1.93 -19.87 -6.54
N ASN A 35 -2.12 -18.66 -6.01
CA ASN A 35 -3.34 -18.32 -5.29
C ASN A 35 -4.32 -17.46 -6.10
N TYR A 36 -3.90 -16.88 -7.23
CA TYR A 36 -4.72 -16.01 -8.05
C TYR A 36 -4.72 -16.46 -9.51
N ARG A 37 -5.76 -16.11 -10.25
CA ARG A 37 -5.86 -16.38 -11.69
C ARG A 37 -4.98 -15.40 -12.47
N THR A 38 -3.70 -15.69 -12.54
CA THR A 38 -2.71 -14.92 -13.30
C THR A 38 -2.19 -15.74 -14.47
N LYS A 39 -1.67 -15.04 -15.47
CA LYS A 39 -0.83 -15.65 -16.50
C LYS A 39 0.59 -15.67 -16.00
N ASN A 40 1.23 -16.84 -16.06
CA ASN A 40 2.55 -17.09 -15.45
C ASN A 40 3.69 -17.16 -16.45
N ASP A 41 3.53 -16.56 -17.62
CA ASP A 41 4.58 -16.44 -18.63
C ASP A 41 5.18 -15.02 -18.63
N ARG A 42 6.38 -14.88 -19.17
CA ARG A 42 7.11 -13.62 -19.19
C ARG A 42 6.42 -12.50 -19.99
N ASP A 43 5.64 -12.86 -21.02
CA ASP A 43 4.96 -11.91 -21.90
C ASP A 43 3.74 -11.26 -21.21
N HIS A 44 3.36 -11.80 -20.06
CA HIS A 44 2.30 -11.26 -19.22
C HIS A 44 2.82 -10.75 -17.85
N ARG A 45 4.15 -10.54 -17.73
CA ARG A 45 4.74 -9.94 -16.55
C ARG A 45 5.44 -8.64 -16.89
N ALA A 46 5.09 -7.61 -16.15
CA ALA A 46 5.72 -6.30 -16.20
C ALA A 46 6.30 -5.96 -14.83
N ILE A 47 7.44 -5.28 -14.83
CA ILE A 47 8.02 -4.71 -13.62
C ILE A 47 8.27 -3.22 -13.84
N GLY A 48 7.86 -2.41 -12.86
CA GLY A 48 8.02 -0.96 -12.94
C GLY A 48 8.10 -0.30 -11.59
N GLY A 49 8.70 0.89 -11.54
CA GLY A 49 8.83 1.61 -10.28
C GLY A 49 9.33 3.04 -10.43
N PHE A 50 9.21 3.79 -9.33
CA PHE A 50 9.66 5.16 -9.19
C PHE A 50 10.82 5.25 -8.21
N SER A 51 11.84 6.08 -8.52
CA SER A 51 12.98 6.34 -7.65
C SER A 51 13.73 5.04 -7.31
N ARG A 52 13.91 4.70 -6.03
CA ARG A 52 14.49 3.42 -5.61
C ARG A 52 13.72 2.20 -6.15
N GLY A 53 12.38 2.29 -6.23
CA GLY A 53 11.56 1.26 -6.86
C GLY A 53 11.86 1.12 -8.36
N GLY A 54 12.17 2.21 -9.05
CA GLY A 54 12.63 2.21 -10.44
C GLY A 54 13.99 1.54 -10.60
N ASN A 55 14.92 1.81 -9.69
CA ASN A 55 16.22 1.14 -9.65
C ASN A 55 16.07 -0.37 -9.47
N GLN A 56 15.22 -0.80 -8.53
CA GLN A 56 14.94 -2.22 -8.30
C GLN A 56 14.21 -2.87 -9.48
N ALA A 57 13.28 -2.15 -10.12
CA ALA A 57 12.60 -2.64 -11.31
C ALA A 57 13.59 -2.88 -12.46
N LEU A 58 14.53 -1.95 -12.66
CA LEU A 58 15.58 -2.11 -13.66
C LEU A 58 16.49 -3.29 -13.33
N TYR A 59 17.02 -3.35 -12.11
CA TYR A 59 17.93 -4.43 -11.72
C TYR A 59 17.26 -5.80 -11.85
N ASN A 60 16.09 -5.97 -11.23
CA ASN A 60 15.37 -7.26 -11.26
C ASN A 60 14.86 -7.61 -12.65
N GLY A 61 14.39 -6.64 -13.42
CA GLY A 61 13.93 -6.89 -14.78
C GLY A 61 15.05 -7.30 -15.70
N LEU A 62 16.20 -6.62 -15.65
CA LEU A 62 17.35 -6.89 -16.50
C LEU A 62 18.08 -8.20 -16.11
N THR A 63 18.16 -8.53 -14.83
CA THR A 63 18.77 -9.78 -14.36
C THR A 63 17.85 -10.99 -14.46
N ASN A 64 16.56 -10.81 -14.80
CA ASN A 64 15.57 -11.88 -14.94
C ASN A 64 14.74 -11.70 -16.23
N LEU A 65 15.43 -11.57 -17.38
CA LEU A 65 14.79 -11.44 -18.69
C LEU A 65 13.97 -12.68 -19.08
N ASP A 66 14.21 -13.82 -18.45
CA ASP A 66 13.40 -15.03 -18.57
C ASP A 66 12.03 -14.91 -17.88
N LYS A 67 11.85 -13.92 -17.00
CA LYS A 67 10.63 -13.72 -16.21
C LYS A 67 9.83 -12.48 -16.61
N PHE A 68 10.50 -11.42 -17.09
CA PHE A 68 9.87 -10.15 -17.43
C PHE A 68 10.18 -9.72 -18.87
N SER A 69 9.18 -9.23 -19.58
CA SER A 69 9.35 -8.66 -20.92
C SER A 69 8.95 -7.17 -21.04
N TYR A 70 8.39 -6.59 -19.96
CA TYR A 70 8.03 -5.19 -19.89
C TYR A 70 8.71 -4.56 -18.67
N LEU A 71 9.62 -3.62 -18.91
CA LEU A 71 10.39 -2.92 -17.89
C LEU A 71 10.09 -1.42 -17.97
N CYS A 72 9.68 -0.82 -16.84
CA CYS A 72 9.40 0.61 -16.76
C CYS A 72 10.10 1.22 -15.53
N SER A 73 10.84 2.30 -15.75
CA SER A 73 11.52 3.00 -14.67
C SER A 73 11.27 4.50 -14.74
N TYR A 74 10.90 5.07 -13.61
CA TYR A 74 10.56 6.47 -13.47
C TYR A 74 11.51 7.14 -12.48
N SER A 75 12.19 8.20 -12.92
CA SER A 75 13.14 8.97 -12.11
C SER A 75 14.17 8.07 -11.42
N SER A 76 14.87 7.24 -12.20
CA SER A 76 15.84 6.30 -11.65
C SER A 76 16.87 5.83 -12.70
N PHE A 77 17.84 5.07 -12.22
CA PHE A 77 18.91 4.40 -12.98
C PHE A 77 19.34 3.15 -12.20
N THR A 78 20.14 2.28 -12.83
CA THR A 78 20.69 1.10 -12.12
C THR A 78 22.16 0.90 -12.44
N SER A 79 22.75 -0.18 -11.91
CA SER A 79 24.13 -0.56 -12.17
C SER A 79 24.41 -0.69 -13.68
N THR A 80 25.55 -0.19 -14.11
CA THR A 80 26.10 -0.41 -15.46
C THR A 80 26.95 -1.68 -15.55
N ASP A 81 27.06 -2.41 -14.45
CA ASP A 81 27.83 -3.65 -14.34
C ASP A 81 26.87 -4.86 -14.27
N ILE A 82 26.23 -5.15 -15.40
CA ILE A 82 25.43 -6.36 -15.64
C ILE A 82 25.87 -6.92 -17.00
N PRO A 83 27.01 -7.63 -17.07
CA PRO A 83 27.67 -7.97 -18.33
C PRO A 83 26.80 -8.77 -19.30
N ASP A 84 26.09 -9.78 -18.80
CA ASP A 84 25.23 -10.66 -19.62
C ASP A 84 24.08 -9.92 -20.29
N VAL A 85 23.72 -8.74 -19.81
CA VAL A 85 22.68 -7.89 -20.38
C VAL A 85 23.28 -6.92 -21.40
N TYR A 86 24.27 -6.12 -20.97
CA TYR A 86 24.77 -5.01 -21.78
C TYR A 86 25.77 -5.43 -22.86
N ASP A 87 26.49 -6.52 -22.67
CA ASP A 87 27.42 -7.04 -23.66
C ASP A 87 26.72 -7.96 -24.68
N GLN A 88 25.46 -8.34 -24.43
CA GLN A 88 24.62 -9.13 -25.34
C GLN A 88 23.39 -8.34 -25.81
N ALA A 89 23.61 -7.13 -26.32
CA ALA A 89 22.56 -6.18 -26.66
C ALA A 89 21.47 -6.75 -27.59
N ASP A 90 21.87 -7.50 -28.62
CA ASP A 90 20.90 -8.10 -29.53
C ASP A 90 19.97 -9.09 -28.84
N ASN A 91 20.52 -9.94 -27.96
CA ASN A 91 19.74 -10.87 -27.16
C ASN A 91 18.79 -10.13 -26.20
N THR A 92 19.30 -9.13 -25.49
CA THR A 92 18.50 -8.30 -24.57
C THR A 92 17.36 -7.60 -25.31
N ASN A 93 17.65 -7.01 -26.48
CA ASN A 93 16.65 -6.33 -27.29
C ASN A 93 15.57 -7.27 -27.86
N GLN A 94 15.89 -8.54 -28.09
CA GLN A 94 14.92 -9.55 -28.56
C GLN A 94 14.01 -10.01 -27.41
N GLN A 95 14.50 -9.96 -26.18
CA GLN A 95 13.75 -10.42 -25.02
C GLN A 95 12.80 -9.35 -24.46
N LEU A 96 13.01 -8.05 -24.71
CA LEU A 96 12.21 -6.97 -24.17
C LEU A 96 11.15 -6.50 -25.18
N HIS A 97 9.88 -6.61 -24.81
CA HIS A 97 8.78 -5.98 -25.56
C HIS A 97 8.71 -4.48 -25.27
N LEU A 98 8.98 -4.09 -24.03
CA LEU A 98 9.04 -2.69 -23.62
C LEU A 98 10.20 -2.48 -22.63
N PHE A 99 11.06 -1.53 -22.95
CA PHE A 99 12.02 -0.96 -22.01
C PHE A 99 11.81 0.56 -21.99
N TRP A 100 11.18 1.06 -20.95
CA TRP A 100 10.73 2.44 -20.86
C TRP A 100 11.37 3.16 -19.68
N LEU A 101 11.95 4.32 -19.94
CA LEU A 101 12.68 5.13 -18.97
C LEU A 101 12.16 6.56 -19.01
N GLY A 102 11.81 7.15 -17.86
CA GLY A 102 11.36 8.52 -17.78
C GLY A 102 11.98 9.27 -16.62
N VAL A 103 12.30 10.55 -16.83
CA VAL A 103 12.81 11.45 -15.79
C VAL A 103 12.43 12.91 -16.08
N GLY A 104 12.12 13.67 -15.04
CA GLY A 104 11.94 15.12 -15.15
C GLY A 104 13.29 15.85 -15.31
N THR A 105 13.33 16.90 -16.12
CA THR A 105 14.56 17.69 -16.33
C THR A 105 14.97 18.50 -15.10
N ASP A 106 14.06 18.71 -14.16
CA ASP A 106 14.24 19.36 -12.87
C ASP A 106 14.32 18.37 -11.69
N ASP A 107 14.33 17.06 -12.00
CA ASP A 107 14.55 15.99 -11.02
C ASP A 107 16.03 15.94 -10.62
N PHE A 108 16.33 15.81 -9.34
CA PHE A 108 17.71 15.70 -8.86
C PHE A 108 18.44 14.44 -9.37
N LEU A 109 17.70 13.42 -9.85
CA LEU A 109 18.26 12.24 -10.50
C LEU A 109 18.40 12.40 -12.01
N TYR A 110 18.05 13.55 -12.58
CA TYR A 110 18.07 13.76 -14.03
C TYR A 110 19.44 13.42 -14.64
N GLY A 111 20.54 13.95 -14.07
CA GLY A 111 21.88 13.70 -14.57
C GLY A 111 22.23 12.22 -14.62
N ASN A 112 22.00 11.50 -13.51
CA ASN A 112 22.29 10.07 -13.43
C ASN A 112 21.42 9.22 -14.37
N ALA A 113 20.13 9.54 -14.44
CA ALA A 113 19.20 8.81 -15.32
C ALA A 113 19.53 9.03 -16.81
N ARG A 114 19.85 10.27 -17.19
CA ARG A 114 20.29 10.61 -18.54
C ARG A 114 21.60 9.89 -18.90
N ASP A 115 22.59 9.90 -18.00
CA ASP A 115 23.87 9.22 -18.22
C ASP A 115 23.69 7.72 -18.38
N TYR A 116 22.77 7.13 -17.61
CA TYR A 116 22.39 5.73 -17.76
C TYR A 116 21.71 5.47 -19.12
N MET A 117 20.82 6.34 -19.57
CA MET A 117 20.17 6.22 -20.87
C MET A 117 21.19 6.38 -22.02
N GLU A 118 22.16 7.28 -21.89
CA GLU A 118 23.28 7.42 -22.84
C GLU A 118 24.17 6.17 -22.86
N PHE A 119 24.42 5.58 -21.70
CA PHE A 119 25.14 4.29 -21.61
C PHE A 119 24.41 3.18 -22.37
N LEU A 120 23.08 3.08 -22.22
CA LEU A 120 22.28 2.11 -22.96
C LEU A 120 22.39 2.31 -24.48
N ASP A 121 22.33 3.57 -24.93
CA ASP A 121 22.50 3.91 -26.36
C ASP A 121 23.87 3.47 -26.87
N LYS A 122 24.96 3.72 -26.13
CA LYS A 122 26.32 3.29 -26.47
C LYS A 122 26.47 1.77 -26.51
N LYS A 123 25.70 1.04 -25.70
CA LYS A 123 25.68 -0.43 -25.69
C LYS A 123 24.74 -1.01 -26.74
N GLY A 124 23.96 -0.19 -27.47
CA GLY A 124 22.98 -0.65 -28.45
C GLY A 124 21.70 -1.23 -27.85
N ILE A 125 21.44 -0.97 -26.57
CA ILE A 125 20.19 -1.38 -25.89
C ILE A 125 19.08 -0.39 -26.24
N ARG A 126 18.03 -0.89 -26.90
CA ARG A 126 16.88 -0.09 -27.29
C ARG A 126 15.99 0.21 -26.07
N SER A 127 15.55 1.47 -25.95
CA SER A 127 14.61 1.88 -24.92
C SER A 127 13.81 3.10 -25.34
N VAL A 128 12.59 3.22 -24.83
CA VAL A 128 11.83 4.48 -24.90
C VAL A 128 12.35 5.40 -23.80
N LYS A 129 12.62 6.66 -24.15
CA LYS A 129 13.10 7.68 -23.21
C LYS A 129 12.13 8.85 -23.23
N GLU A 130 11.64 9.22 -22.06
CA GLU A 130 10.70 10.33 -21.90
C GLU A 130 11.26 11.34 -20.89
N PHE A 131 11.22 12.62 -21.27
CA PHE A 131 11.69 13.72 -20.43
C PHE A 131 10.55 14.71 -20.24
N THR A 132 10.29 15.09 -18.98
CA THR A 132 9.31 16.12 -18.66
C THR A 132 10.02 17.40 -18.20
N ASN A 133 9.43 18.55 -18.53
CA ASN A 133 9.88 19.87 -18.05
C ASN A 133 8.79 20.59 -17.25
N ASP A 134 7.85 19.85 -16.70
CA ASP A 134 6.65 20.37 -16.03
C ASP A 134 6.92 20.87 -14.60
N LYS A 135 8.18 20.92 -14.18
CA LYS A 135 8.64 21.33 -12.85
C LYS A 135 8.08 20.50 -11.70
N PHE A 136 7.75 19.26 -11.99
CA PHE A 136 7.28 18.33 -10.96
C PHE A 136 8.42 17.79 -10.09
N GLY A 137 9.67 17.87 -10.55
CA GLY A 137 10.83 17.36 -9.84
C GLY A 137 10.73 15.88 -9.50
N HIS A 138 11.31 15.49 -8.37
CA HIS A 138 11.28 14.11 -7.88
C HIS A 138 10.03 13.85 -7.05
N THR A 139 8.86 13.81 -7.70
CA THR A 139 7.56 13.69 -7.03
C THR A 139 6.66 12.62 -7.64
N TRP A 140 5.62 12.25 -6.90
CA TRP A 140 4.55 11.37 -7.38
C TRP A 140 3.77 11.94 -8.58
N MET A 141 3.78 13.24 -8.79
CA MET A 141 3.15 13.85 -9.97
C MET A 141 3.86 13.38 -11.23
N ASN A 142 5.19 13.40 -11.23
CA ASN A 142 6.00 12.91 -12.33
C ASN A 142 5.82 11.40 -12.52
N ALA A 143 5.82 10.63 -11.43
CA ALA A 143 5.56 9.19 -11.49
C ALA A 143 4.20 8.86 -12.10
N LYS A 144 3.13 9.60 -11.74
CA LYS A 144 1.79 9.43 -12.32
C LYS A 144 1.76 9.75 -13.80
N TYR A 145 2.45 10.80 -14.23
CA TYR A 145 2.56 11.16 -15.64
C TYR A 145 3.17 10.00 -16.45
N PHE A 146 4.31 9.47 -15.99
CA PHE A 146 4.98 8.36 -16.65
C PHE A 146 4.16 7.07 -16.63
N LEU A 147 3.50 6.78 -15.52
CA LEU A 147 2.61 5.63 -15.41
C LEU A 147 1.45 5.71 -16.42
N ALA A 148 0.85 6.88 -16.59
CA ALA A 148 -0.21 7.10 -17.58
C ALA A 148 0.28 6.86 -19.03
N LYS A 149 1.56 7.13 -19.32
CA LYS A 149 2.18 6.86 -20.61
C LYS A 149 2.46 5.37 -20.85
N THR A 150 2.84 4.65 -19.82
CA THR A 150 3.28 3.25 -19.94
C THR A 150 2.14 2.25 -19.83
N LEU A 151 1.10 2.51 -19.03
CA LEU A 151 -0.03 1.58 -18.86
C LEU A 151 -0.67 1.11 -20.17
N PRO A 152 -0.92 1.98 -21.19
CA PRO A 152 -1.48 1.53 -22.47
C PRO A 152 -0.55 0.62 -23.29
N LEU A 153 0.75 0.63 -22.98
CA LEU A 153 1.77 -0.19 -23.66
C LEU A 153 1.95 -1.56 -23.03
N LEU A 154 1.59 -1.71 -21.73
CA LEU A 154 1.76 -2.97 -21.02
C LEU A 154 0.85 -4.05 -21.62
N PHE A 155 1.43 -5.23 -21.87
CA PHE A 155 0.74 -6.39 -22.43
C PHE A 155 0.10 -6.16 -23.83
N ASN A 156 0.42 -5.01 -24.46
CA ASN A 156 0.12 -4.70 -25.84
C ASN A 156 1.41 -4.71 -26.64
N LYS A 157 1.85 -5.92 -27.01
CA LYS A 157 3.14 -6.17 -27.67
C LYS A 157 3.33 -5.26 -28.90
N LYS A 158 2.32 -5.12 -29.73
CA LYS A 158 2.40 -4.28 -30.93
C LYS A 158 2.67 -2.83 -30.60
N ALA A 159 1.89 -2.24 -29.69
CA ALA A 159 2.08 -0.84 -29.29
C ALA A 159 3.42 -0.62 -28.56
N ALA A 160 3.86 -1.58 -27.76
CA ALA A 160 5.16 -1.54 -27.08
C ALA A 160 6.33 -1.58 -28.08
N GLU A 161 6.29 -2.49 -29.06
CA GLU A 161 7.32 -2.62 -30.10
C GLU A 161 7.35 -1.38 -31.01
N GLU A 162 6.18 -0.80 -31.36
CA GLU A 162 6.09 0.46 -32.09
C GLU A 162 6.72 1.61 -31.28
N ALA A 163 6.44 1.71 -29.99
CA ALA A 163 7.07 2.70 -29.12
C ALA A 163 8.59 2.51 -29.02
N MET A 164 9.07 1.29 -28.90
CA MET A 164 10.50 0.95 -28.86
C MET A 164 11.21 1.30 -30.18
N ALA A 165 10.54 1.12 -31.32
CA ALA A 165 11.10 1.45 -32.64
C ALA A 165 11.27 2.97 -32.85
N HIS A 166 10.47 3.79 -32.18
CA HIS A 166 10.52 5.25 -32.26
C HIS A 166 11.26 5.91 -31.08
N GLY A 167 11.94 5.13 -30.26
CA GLY A 167 12.72 5.60 -29.12
C GLY A 167 13.78 6.62 -29.58
N GLN A 168 13.82 7.78 -28.91
CA GLN A 168 14.81 8.83 -29.19
C GLN A 168 16.10 8.54 -28.39
N PRO A 169 17.28 8.94 -28.89
CA PRO A 169 18.49 8.86 -28.10
C PRO A 169 18.42 9.79 -26.88
N ALA A 170 19.25 9.49 -25.87
CA ALA A 170 19.38 10.36 -24.72
C ALA A 170 19.90 11.74 -25.16
N PRO A 171 19.39 12.85 -24.59
CA PRO A 171 19.90 14.18 -24.90
C PRO A 171 21.37 14.30 -24.49
N ALA A 172 22.13 15.06 -25.26
CA ALA A 172 23.54 15.30 -24.98
C ALA A 172 23.71 15.95 -23.60
N ALA A 173 24.79 15.57 -22.88
CA ALA A 173 25.15 16.20 -21.63
C ALA A 173 25.50 17.68 -21.83
N THR A 174 24.94 18.54 -21.00
CA THR A 174 25.30 19.97 -21.01
C THR A 174 26.43 20.28 -20.02
N GLY A 175 26.80 19.31 -19.17
CA GLY A 175 27.77 19.45 -18.11
C GLY A 175 27.28 20.27 -16.90
N LYS A 176 25.98 20.61 -16.89
CA LYS A 176 25.34 21.39 -15.80
C LYS A 176 24.37 20.54 -14.99
N GLU A 177 24.15 19.29 -15.40
CA GLU A 177 23.25 18.39 -14.73
C GLU A 177 23.75 18.06 -13.33
N GLN A 178 22.85 18.18 -12.37
CA GLN A 178 23.13 17.74 -11.02
C GLN A 178 23.26 16.22 -10.99
N GLN A 179 24.39 15.74 -10.47
CA GLN A 179 24.62 14.33 -10.24
C GLN A 179 24.26 13.98 -8.79
N PHE A 180 23.46 12.95 -8.65
CA PHE A 180 23.15 12.40 -7.34
C PHE A 180 24.38 11.67 -6.78
N THR A 181 24.78 12.04 -5.57
CA THR A 181 25.74 11.27 -4.77
C THR A 181 25.08 10.80 -3.49
N PRO A 182 25.42 9.61 -2.97
CA PRO A 182 24.79 9.07 -1.76
C PRO A 182 24.76 10.01 -0.56
N GLY A 183 25.75 10.90 -0.44
CA GLY A 183 25.81 11.92 0.62
C GLY A 183 24.75 13.03 0.52
N VAL A 184 24.14 13.23 -0.66
CA VAL A 184 23.08 14.21 -0.88
C VAL A 184 21.74 13.73 -0.35
N MET A 185 21.51 12.41 -0.32
CA MET A 185 20.26 11.79 0.20
C MET A 185 19.98 12.18 1.65
N VAL A 186 21.00 12.30 2.48
CA VAL A 186 20.83 12.67 3.90
C VAL A 186 20.23 14.07 4.06
N ARG A 187 20.41 14.96 3.07
CA ARG A 187 19.87 16.33 3.08
C ARG A 187 18.48 16.41 2.43
N LEU A 188 18.21 15.55 1.43
CA LEU A 188 16.96 15.57 0.67
C LEU A 188 15.86 14.76 1.34
N PHE A 189 16.23 13.74 2.13
CA PHE A 189 15.27 12.93 2.88
C PHE A 189 15.60 13.09 4.37
N PRO A 190 15.00 14.07 5.05
CA PRO A 190 15.11 14.19 6.49
C PRO A 190 14.69 12.89 7.16
N LYS A 191 15.17 12.65 8.37
CA LYS A 191 14.74 11.47 9.15
C LYS A 191 13.23 11.33 9.06
N PRO A 192 12.71 10.14 8.69
CA PRO A 192 11.28 9.95 8.64
C PRO A 192 10.69 10.23 10.03
N ILE A 193 9.61 10.96 10.06
CA ILE A 193 8.82 11.13 11.27
C ILE A 193 8.07 9.82 11.50
N ILE A 194 8.26 9.23 12.67
CA ILE A 194 7.52 8.06 13.09
C ILE A 194 6.30 8.56 13.88
N SER A 195 5.11 8.28 13.38
CA SER A 195 3.83 8.62 14.02
C SER A 195 2.75 7.65 13.53
N PRO A 196 1.94 7.06 14.43
CA PRO A 196 2.16 6.99 15.86
C PRO A 196 3.33 6.06 16.24
N GLU A 197 4.01 6.36 17.33
CA GLU A 197 5.06 5.52 17.90
C GLU A 197 4.63 5.01 19.27
N TYR A 198 4.67 3.70 19.48
CA TYR A 198 4.25 3.04 20.71
C TYR A 198 5.46 2.78 21.61
N SER A 199 5.34 3.14 22.89
CA SER A 199 6.36 2.92 23.92
C SER A 199 5.71 2.63 25.28
N ASP A 200 6.52 2.32 26.29
CA ASP A 200 6.03 2.11 27.66
C ASP A 200 5.46 3.41 28.28
N GLU A 201 5.84 4.57 27.76
CA GLU A 201 5.33 5.88 28.23
C GLU A 201 3.99 6.25 27.60
N GLY A 202 3.59 5.58 26.53
CA GLY A 202 2.38 5.88 25.79
C GLY A 202 2.57 5.87 24.29
N ILE A 203 1.65 6.52 23.59
CA ILE A 203 1.67 6.69 22.15
C ILE A 203 2.15 8.12 21.83
N THR A 204 3.26 8.21 21.13
CA THR A 204 3.78 9.51 20.66
C THR A 204 3.28 9.79 19.25
N PHE A 205 2.58 10.89 19.09
CA PHE A 205 2.16 11.42 17.79
C PHE A 205 3.09 12.57 17.38
N ARG A 206 3.48 12.61 16.10
CA ARG A 206 4.34 13.66 15.56
C ARG A 206 3.85 14.13 14.21
N PHE A 207 3.93 15.46 14.00
CA PHE A 207 3.55 16.08 12.73
C PHE A 207 4.52 17.21 12.38
N LYS A 208 5.04 17.22 11.15
CA LYS A 208 5.93 18.28 10.71
C LYS A 208 5.15 19.40 10.03
N ALA A 209 5.10 20.56 10.69
CA ALA A 209 4.47 21.77 10.19
C ALA A 209 5.22 23.00 10.70
N PRO A 210 6.37 23.36 10.13
CA PRO A 210 7.22 24.44 10.65
C PRO A 210 6.55 25.81 10.60
N GLU A 211 5.63 26.03 9.64
CA GLU A 211 4.94 27.30 9.45
C GLU A 211 3.58 27.36 10.17
N ALA A 212 3.10 26.25 10.75
CA ALA A 212 1.84 26.24 11.46
C ALA A 212 1.92 27.03 12.77
N ARG A 213 0.86 27.76 13.08
CA ARG A 213 0.72 28.51 14.34
C ARG A 213 0.27 27.61 15.48
N GLN A 214 -0.54 26.61 15.16
CA GLN A 214 -1.09 25.68 16.13
C GLN A 214 -1.32 24.30 15.46
N VAL A 215 -0.97 23.25 16.18
CA VAL A 215 -1.36 21.88 15.84
C VAL A 215 -1.96 21.22 17.07
N THR A 216 -3.12 20.57 16.92
CA THR A 216 -3.76 19.79 17.97
C THR A 216 -3.96 18.35 17.47
N LEU A 217 -3.90 17.39 18.37
CA LEU A 217 -4.27 16.00 18.11
C LEU A 217 -5.76 15.82 18.43
N ASP A 218 -6.55 15.38 17.45
CA ASP A 218 -7.91 14.87 17.62
C ASP A 218 -7.88 13.34 17.53
N CYS A 219 -8.36 12.66 18.54
CA CYS A 219 -8.24 11.22 18.67
C CYS A 219 -9.38 10.62 19.46
N GLU A 220 -9.91 9.47 19.06
CA GLU A 220 -11.01 8.78 19.77
C GLU A 220 -10.69 8.45 21.25
N MET A 221 -9.41 8.45 21.65
CA MET A 221 -9.01 8.25 23.04
C MET A 221 -9.16 9.50 23.92
N LEU A 222 -9.31 10.66 23.31
CA LEU A 222 -9.33 11.95 24.00
C LEU A 222 -10.77 12.48 24.08
N ALA A 223 -11.11 13.10 25.21
CA ALA A 223 -12.41 13.76 25.36
C ALA A 223 -12.52 15.00 24.48
N GLU A 224 -11.40 15.69 24.25
CA GLU A 224 -11.28 16.89 23.42
C GLU A 224 -9.91 16.90 22.72
N PRO A 225 -9.77 17.58 21.58
CA PRO A 225 -8.47 17.71 20.89
C PRO A 225 -7.42 18.37 21.81
N MET A 226 -6.23 17.80 21.86
CA MET A 226 -5.14 18.27 22.72
C MET A 226 -4.06 19.02 21.93
N PRO A 227 -3.56 20.16 22.45
CA PRO A 227 -2.52 20.92 21.79
C PRO A 227 -1.18 20.16 21.81
N MET A 228 -0.46 20.20 20.69
CA MET A 228 0.87 19.63 20.54
C MET A 228 1.95 20.68 20.79
N GLN A 229 3.16 20.23 21.14
CA GLN A 229 4.32 21.08 21.34
C GLN A 229 5.26 21.03 20.15
N ARG A 230 5.74 22.20 19.69
CA ARG A 230 6.64 22.34 18.55
C ARG A 230 8.10 22.41 19.01
N ASP A 231 8.96 21.61 18.38
CA ASP A 231 10.41 21.71 18.55
C ASP A 231 11.06 22.76 17.59
N SER A 232 12.38 22.89 17.67
CA SER A 232 13.17 23.79 16.83
C SER A 232 13.17 23.44 15.34
N ASP A 233 12.89 22.18 15.00
CA ASP A 233 12.86 21.67 13.61
C ASP A 233 11.46 21.78 12.99
N GLY A 234 10.51 22.33 13.72
CA GLY A 234 9.11 22.49 13.30
C GLY A 234 8.29 21.21 13.35
N VAL A 235 8.74 20.25 14.16
CA VAL A 235 7.99 19.02 14.44
C VAL A 235 7.14 19.24 15.68
N TRP A 236 5.86 19.04 15.53
CA TRP A 236 4.89 19.06 16.62
C TRP A 236 4.76 17.66 17.20
N SER A 237 4.74 17.53 18.51
CA SER A 237 4.63 16.23 19.19
C SER A 237 3.74 16.29 20.43
N ILE A 238 3.15 15.14 20.75
CA ILE A 238 2.42 14.90 21.99
C ILE A 238 2.53 13.42 22.35
N VAL A 239 2.62 13.13 23.65
CA VAL A 239 2.53 11.77 24.20
C VAL A 239 1.17 11.60 24.86
N VAL A 240 0.43 10.58 24.46
CA VAL A 240 -0.83 10.17 25.07
C VAL A 240 -0.58 8.88 25.85
N GLY A 241 -0.67 8.95 27.17
CA GLY A 241 -0.51 7.81 28.07
C GLY A 241 -1.79 6.99 28.22
N ASP A 242 -1.71 5.86 28.93
CA ASP A 242 -2.84 5.00 29.32
C ASP A 242 -3.77 4.57 28.15
N TYR A 243 -3.19 4.03 27.11
CA TYR A 243 -3.95 3.56 25.98
C TYR A 243 -4.53 2.15 26.20
N LEU A 244 -5.82 2.11 26.50
CA LEU A 244 -6.60 0.88 26.61
C LEU A 244 -7.29 0.50 25.29
N TYR A 245 -7.02 1.24 24.21
CA TYR A 245 -7.70 1.08 22.93
C TYR A 245 -6.94 0.11 22.02
N ASP A 246 -7.69 -0.76 21.36
CA ASP A 246 -7.15 -1.75 20.40
C ASP A 246 -6.86 -1.10 19.06
N THR A 247 -7.84 -0.35 18.59
CA THR A 247 -7.77 0.47 17.37
C THR A 247 -8.56 1.76 17.59
N PHE A 248 -8.14 2.82 16.92
CA PHE A 248 -8.82 4.12 17.01
C PHE A 248 -8.48 4.99 15.81
N LYS A 249 -9.35 5.95 15.56
CA LYS A 249 -9.11 7.01 14.57
C LYS A 249 -8.49 8.24 15.23
N TYR A 250 -7.62 8.91 14.46
CA TYR A 250 -7.02 10.18 14.87
C TYR A 250 -6.70 11.06 13.65
N CYS A 251 -6.60 12.36 13.87
CA CYS A 251 -6.08 13.31 12.91
C CYS A 251 -5.33 14.46 13.60
N PHE A 252 -4.60 15.24 12.83
CA PHE A 252 -4.06 16.51 13.31
C PHE A 252 -4.95 17.65 12.85
N ILE A 253 -5.22 18.63 13.72
CA ILE A 253 -5.89 19.87 13.36
C ILE A 253 -4.80 20.93 13.24
N VAL A 254 -4.47 21.30 12.01
CA VAL A 254 -3.41 22.26 11.67
C VAL A 254 -4.06 23.60 11.35
N ASP A 255 -3.85 24.61 12.17
CA ASP A 255 -4.46 25.95 12.03
C ASP A 255 -5.98 25.89 11.76
N GLY A 256 -6.67 24.94 12.41
CA GLY A 256 -8.10 24.72 12.28
C GLY A 256 -8.54 23.75 11.17
N THR A 257 -7.62 23.23 10.38
CA THR A 257 -7.91 22.28 9.30
C THR A 257 -7.55 20.85 9.72
N PRO A 258 -8.49 19.88 9.67
CA PRO A 258 -8.17 18.46 9.94
C PRO A 258 -7.32 17.87 8.81
N VAL A 259 -6.24 17.19 9.20
CA VAL A 259 -5.26 16.56 8.31
C VAL A 259 -4.96 15.16 8.83
N ALA A 260 -5.09 14.15 7.96
CA ALA A 260 -4.63 12.81 8.28
C ALA A 260 -3.10 12.79 8.45
N ASP A 261 -2.59 11.85 9.21
CA ASP A 261 -1.16 11.72 9.46
C ASP A 261 -0.40 11.28 8.19
N PRO A 262 0.48 12.13 7.61
CA PRO A 262 1.24 11.78 6.41
C PRO A 262 2.30 10.72 6.68
N SER A 263 2.63 10.44 7.94
CA SER A 263 3.58 9.40 8.35
C SER A 263 2.92 8.04 8.54
N ASN A 264 1.58 8.00 8.52
CA ASN A 264 0.79 6.78 8.65
C ASN A 264 0.04 6.49 7.34
N MET A 265 0.31 5.34 6.74
CA MET A 265 -0.32 4.93 5.48
C MET A 265 -1.74 4.34 5.64
N TYR A 266 -2.19 4.10 6.87
CA TYR A 266 -3.52 3.56 7.15
C TYR A 266 -4.52 4.69 7.34
N LEU A 267 -5.33 4.91 6.30
CA LEU A 267 -6.40 5.91 6.30
C LEU A 267 -7.75 5.26 6.61
N SER A 268 -8.56 5.96 7.39
CA SER A 268 -9.96 5.58 7.58
C SER A 268 -10.75 5.88 6.29
N PRO A 269 -11.60 4.95 5.82
CA PRO A 269 -12.42 5.15 4.64
C PRO A 269 -13.64 6.07 4.89
N ASP A 270 -13.58 6.92 5.90
CA ASP A 270 -14.65 7.88 6.21
C ASP A 270 -14.87 8.89 5.09
N LEU A 271 -16.04 9.48 5.06
CA LEU A 271 -16.34 10.58 4.15
C LEU A 271 -15.34 11.74 4.35
N GLY A 272 -14.48 11.96 3.35
CA GLY A 272 -13.48 13.03 3.34
C GLY A 272 -12.08 12.63 3.77
N PHE A 273 -11.81 11.37 4.10
CA PHE A 273 -10.47 10.81 4.41
C PHE A 273 -9.65 11.66 5.41
N LYS A 274 -10.30 12.13 6.47
CA LYS A 274 -9.70 13.05 7.45
C LYS A 274 -8.84 12.35 8.49
N TYR A 275 -9.11 11.06 8.74
CA TYR A 275 -8.55 10.33 9.86
C TYR A 275 -7.58 9.25 9.41
N SER A 276 -6.50 9.11 10.16
CA SER A 276 -5.62 7.95 10.14
C SER A 276 -6.10 6.91 11.16
N ILE A 277 -5.75 5.66 10.92
CA ILE A 277 -6.06 4.54 11.81
C ILE A 277 -4.78 4.17 12.56
N ALA A 278 -4.88 4.01 13.86
CA ALA A 278 -3.84 3.44 14.70
C ALA A 278 -4.31 2.13 15.32
N ASP A 279 -3.50 1.09 15.20
CA ASP A 279 -3.69 -0.20 15.84
C ASP A 279 -2.61 -0.41 16.91
N ASN A 280 -3.03 -0.74 18.13
CA ASN A 280 -2.11 -1.04 19.20
C ASN A 280 -1.47 -2.42 18.97
N PRO A 281 -0.15 -2.51 18.72
CA PRO A 281 0.51 -3.78 18.45
C PRO A 281 0.48 -4.76 19.65
N ALA A 282 0.32 -4.25 20.86
CA ALA A 282 0.21 -5.06 22.08
C ALA A 282 -1.22 -5.51 22.39
N SER A 283 -2.22 -5.07 21.62
CA SER A 283 -3.60 -5.46 21.85
C SER A 283 -3.82 -6.94 21.54
N PRO A 284 -4.55 -7.69 22.39
CA PRO A 284 -4.98 -9.05 22.07
C PRO A 284 -5.96 -9.12 20.90
N PHE A 285 -6.48 -7.98 20.46
CA PHE A 285 -7.34 -7.83 19.29
C PHE A 285 -6.60 -7.27 18.07
N ASN A 286 -5.27 -7.12 18.15
CA ASN A 286 -4.45 -6.83 16.98
C ASN A 286 -4.18 -8.13 16.22
N PHE A 287 -4.88 -8.29 15.09
CA PHE A 287 -4.76 -9.46 14.23
C PHE A 287 -3.88 -9.18 12.99
N ALA A 288 -3.09 -8.11 12.97
CA ALA A 288 -2.21 -7.76 11.86
C ALA A 288 -1.16 -8.84 11.54
N SER A 289 -0.77 -9.63 12.56
CA SER A 289 0.13 -10.78 12.42
C SER A 289 -0.64 -12.09 12.67
N MET A 290 -1.59 -12.41 11.82
CA MET A 290 -2.45 -13.57 12.05
C MET A 290 -1.77 -14.93 11.87
N GLY A 291 -0.55 -14.95 11.34
CA GLY A 291 0.13 -16.19 11.01
C GLY A 291 -0.48 -16.90 9.81
N ASP A 292 -0.18 -18.19 9.67
CA ASP A 292 -0.62 -19.01 8.55
C ASP A 292 -1.97 -19.66 8.86
N ILE A 293 -3.05 -18.85 8.83
CA ILE A 293 -4.43 -19.32 8.98
C ILE A 293 -5.23 -19.12 7.68
N GLU A 294 -6.27 -19.91 7.50
CA GLU A 294 -7.17 -19.72 6.37
C GLU A 294 -7.98 -18.42 6.54
N HIS A 295 -8.05 -17.63 5.48
CA HIS A 295 -8.76 -16.35 5.46
C HIS A 295 -10.09 -16.46 4.71
N GLY A 296 -11.09 -15.76 5.22
CA GLY A 296 -12.36 -15.57 4.54
C GLY A 296 -12.25 -14.56 3.39
N ARG A 297 -13.38 -14.31 2.76
CA ARG A 297 -13.47 -13.45 1.58
C ARG A 297 -14.41 -12.27 1.82
N ILE A 298 -13.93 -11.06 1.53
CA ILE A 298 -14.76 -9.86 1.46
C ILE A 298 -15.20 -9.64 0.01
N SER A 299 -16.46 -9.27 -0.19
CA SER A 299 -17.04 -8.87 -1.46
C SER A 299 -17.77 -7.54 -1.27
N TYR A 300 -17.66 -6.64 -2.24
CA TYR A 300 -18.25 -5.30 -2.21
C TYR A 300 -19.25 -5.13 -3.35
N ASP A 301 -20.43 -4.59 -3.03
CA ASP A 301 -21.39 -4.07 -3.99
C ASP A 301 -21.33 -2.53 -3.93
N LEU A 302 -20.63 -1.94 -4.88
CA LEU A 302 -20.41 -0.49 -4.93
C LEU A 302 -21.66 0.31 -5.29
N GLU A 303 -22.59 -0.31 -6.04
CA GLU A 303 -23.86 0.35 -6.41
C GLU A 303 -24.79 0.46 -5.21
N ARG A 304 -24.85 -0.61 -4.40
CA ARG A 304 -25.69 -0.66 -3.19
C ARG A 304 -25.02 -0.15 -1.94
N GLN A 305 -23.71 0.12 -2.02
CA GLN A 305 -22.88 0.50 -0.87
C GLN A 305 -22.95 -0.57 0.24
N GLU A 306 -22.76 -1.83 -0.13
CA GLU A 306 -22.84 -2.98 0.75
C GLU A 306 -21.57 -3.81 0.71
N ALA A 307 -21.19 -4.40 1.82
CA ALA A 307 -20.07 -5.31 1.92
C ALA A 307 -20.50 -6.62 2.60
N TRP A 308 -19.94 -7.72 2.11
CA TRP A 308 -20.17 -9.06 2.61
C TRP A 308 -18.85 -9.75 2.86
N TYR A 309 -18.68 -10.29 4.05
CA TYR A 309 -17.59 -11.18 4.38
C TYR A 309 -18.11 -12.57 4.67
N THR A 310 -17.44 -13.57 4.08
CA THR A 310 -17.72 -15.00 4.32
C THR A 310 -16.47 -15.61 4.94
N SER A 311 -16.61 -16.17 6.15
CA SER A 311 -15.48 -16.79 6.85
C SER A 311 -15.05 -18.11 6.19
N PRO A 312 -13.81 -18.58 6.44
CA PRO A 312 -13.40 -19.91 6.03
C PRO A 312 -14.22 -21.00 6.73
N GLY A 313 -14.12 -22.24 6.23
CA GLY A 313 -14.77 -23.41 6.84
C GLY A 313 -16.27 -23.53 6.58
N MET A 314 -16.83 -22.71 5.70
CA MET A 314 -18.25 -22.83 5.28
C MET A 314 -18.49 -24.12 4.54
N LYS A 315 -19.47 -24.90 5.00
CA LYS A 315 -19.87 -26.16 4.35
C LYS A 315 -21.26 -26.05 3.72
N PHE A 316 -21.43 -26.69 2.57
CA PHE A 316 -22.73 -26.73 1.91
C PHE A 316 -23.76 -27.45 2.81
N GLY A 317 -24.89 -26.79 3.04
CA GLY A 317 -25.95 -27.30 3.89
C GLY A 317 -25.85 -26.98 5.38
N GLU A 318 -24.76 -26.37 5.83
CA GLU A 318 -24.65 -25.84 7.19
C GLU A 318 -25.06 -24.35 7.21
N MET A 319 -25.82 -23.97 8.24
CA MET A 319 -26.22 -22.56 8.43
C MET A 319 -25.12 -21.79 9.19
N PRO A 320 -24.55 -20.75 8.58
CA PRO A 320 -23.58 -19.88 9.26
C PRO A 320 -24.26 -18.98 10.29
N ASN A 321 -23.44 -18.40 11.18
CA ASN A 321 -23.88 -17.26 11.97
C ASN A 321 -23.99 -16.02 11.05
N PHE A 322 -25.18 -15.40 11.01
CA PHE A 322 -25.34 -14.13 10.30
C PHE A 322 -25.23 -12.97 11.27
N ILE A 323 -24.33 -12.04 10.98
CA ILE A 323 -24.14 -10.82 11.77
C ILE A 323 -24.25 -9.62 10.82
N GLN A 324 -25.26 -8.81 11.04
CA GLN A 324 -25.42 -7.53 10.38
C GLN A 324 -24.61 -6.47 11.14
N LEU A 325 -23.71 -5.80 10.44
CA LEU A 325 -22.85 -4.73 10.94
C LEU A 325 -23.36 -3.39 10.40
N ILE A 326 -24.05 -2.62 11.20
CA ILE A 326 -24.61 -1.35 10.75
C ILE A 326 -23.55 -0.26 10.95
N PRO A 327 -23.07 0.39 9.86
CA PRO A 327 -22.13 1.50 9.94
C PRO A 327 -22.72 2.70 10.72
N GLY A 328 -21.85 3.48 11.35
CA GLY A 328 -22.23 4.76 11.96
C GLY A 328 -22.43 5.85 10.90
N LYS A 329 -22.87 7.03 11.35
CA LYS A 329 -23.26 8.15 10.46
C LYS A 329 -22.14 8.57 9.48
N ASP A 330 -20.89 8.55 9.92
CA ASP A 330 -19.74 9.00 9.12
C ASP A 330 -18.91 7.82 8.59
N ASP A 331 -19.33 6.58 8.85
CA ASP A 331 -18.67 5.37 8.38
C ASP A 331 -19.14 5.00 6.97
N THR A 332 -18.28 4.28 6.23
CA THR A 332 -18.63 3.67 4.95
C THR A 332 -18.86 2.16 5.11
N MET A 333 -19.27 1.48 4.04
CA MET A 333 -19.43 0.02 4.06
C MET A 333 -18.13 -0.72 4.38
N GLU A 334 -16.96 -0.12 4.08
CA GLU A 334 -15.66 -0.71 4.34
C GLU A 334 -15.18 -0.53 5.79
N SER A 335 -15.75 0.41 6.53
CA SER A 335 -15.23 0.82 7.85
C SER A 335 -15.14 -0.33 8.84
N TRP A 336 -16.12 -1.23 8.84
CA TRP A 336 -16.10 -2.42 9.70
C TRP A 336 -14.95 -3.38 9.40
N PHE A 337 -14.51 -3.46 8.14
CA PHE A 337 -13.45 -4.36 7.70
C PHE A 337 -12.07 -3.70 7.75
N THR A 338 -11.97 -2.40 7.45
CA THR A 338 -10.71 -1.65 7.43
C THR A 338 -10.31 -1.15 8.80
N VAL A 339 -11.19 -0.41 9.49
CA VAL A 339 -10.94 0.12 10.85
C VAL A 339 -11.28 -0.94 11.90
N GLY A 340 -12.43 -1.57 11.75
CA GLY A 340 -12.94 -2.58 12.69
C GLY A 340 -12.17 -3.90 12.65
N GLY A 341 -11.54 -4.27 11.52
CA GLY A 341 -10.87 -5.55 11.36
C GLY A 341 -11.81 -6.75 11.52
N ALA A 342 -13.09 -6.59 11.19
CA ALA A 342 -14.12 -7.58 11.47
C ALA A 342 -13.84 -8.95 10.83
N ASN A 343 -13.31 -8.95 9.61
CA ASN A 343 -12.86 -10.16 8.92
C ASN A 343 -11.73 -10.86 9.67
N ALA A 344 -10.72 -10.10 10.11
CA ALA A 344 -9.58 -10.63 10.81
C ALA A 344 -9.96 -11.25 12.17
N ILE A 345 -10.86 -10.59 12.89
CA ILE A 345 -11.43 -11.14 14.13
C ILE A 345 -12.16 -12.46 13.86
N ALA A 346 -12.99 -12.51 12.82
CA ALA A 346 -13.75 -13.70 12.47
C ALA A 346 -12.83 -14.85 12.03
N ASP A 347 -11.84 -14.58 11.15
CA ASP A 347 -10.84 -15.56 10.70
C ASP A 347 -10.14 -16.21 11.90
N ARG A 348 -9.61 -15.40 12.80
CA ARG A 348 -8.91 -15.89 13.99
C ARG A 348 -9.80 -16.69 14.91
N MET A 349 -11.01 -16.22 15.16
CA MET A 349 -11.94 -16.93 16.06
C MET A 349 -12.40 -18.26 15.49
N VAL A 350 -12.58 -18.33 14.17
CA VAL A 350 -12.93 -19.61 13.48
C VAL A 350 -11.74 -20.55 13.52
N ALA A 351 -10.52 -20.07 13.22
CA ALA A 351 -9.30 -20.87 13.28
C ALA A 351 -9.01 -21.41 14.70
N ASP A 352 -9.22 -20.59 15.72
CA ASP A 352 -9.09 -21.00 17.14
C ASP A 352 -10.25 -21.91 17.62
N GLY A 353 -11.24 -22.20 16.78
CA GLY A 353 -12.42 -22.97 17.16
C GLY A 353 -13.36 -22.25 18.15
N LYS A 354 -13.16 -20.96 18.39
CA LYS A 354 -13.97 -20.13 19.30
C LYS A 354 -15.26 -19.61 18.66
N ALA A 355 -15.33 -19.55 17.35
CA ALA A 355 -16.53 -19.19 16.60
C ALA A 355 -16.91 -20.29 15.61
N LYS A 356 -18.21 -20.31 15.22
CA LYS A 356 -18.68 -21.06 14.05
C LYS A 356 -18.41 -20.23 12.81
N PRO A 357 -18.33 -20.86 11.62
CA PRO A 357 -18.33 -20.12 10.35
C PRO A 357 -19.45 -19.09 10.31
N CYS A 358 -19.16 -17.88 9.80
CA CYS A 358 -20.08 -16.76 9.84
C CYS A 358 -20.09 -15.95 8.55
N ILE A 359 -21.18 -15.23 8.35
CA ILE A 359 -21.31 -14.18 7.35
C ILE A 359 -21.48 -12.87 8.09
N LEU A 360 -20.61 -11.91 7.80
CA LEU A 360 -20.70 -10.52 8.28
C LEU A 360 -21.14 -9.66 7.11
N THR A 361 -22.10 -8.78 7.30
CA THR A 361 -22.55 -7.90 6.21
C THR A 361 -22.98 -6.53 6.70
N THR A 362 -22.73 -5.50 5.89
CA THR A 362 -23.26 -4.16 6.09
C THR A 362 -24.59 -3.94 5.38
N SER A 363 -25.03 -4.94 4.60
CA SER A 363 -26.33 -4.91 3.89
C SER A 363 -27.52 -4.97 4.82
N GLY A 364 -28.61 -4.35 4.40
CA GLY A 364 -29.92 -4.55 5.00
C GLY A 364 -30.46 -5.95 4.70
N LEU A 365 -30.59 -6.79 5.74
CA LEU A 365 -31.09 -8.18 5.60
C LEU A 365 -32.62 -8.27 5.65
N GLU A 366 -33.35 -7.22 5.30
CA GLU A 366 -34.81 -7.19 5.34
C GLU A 366 -35.44 -8.27 4.45
N PHE A 367 -34.81 -8.58 3.30
CA PHE A 367 -35.28 -9.65 2.42
C PHE A 367 -35.19 -11.03 3.07
N MET A 368 -34.22 -11.30 3.92
CA MET A 368 -34.05 -12.56 4.63
C MET A 368 -35.07 -12.72 5.75
N LYS A 369 -35.46 -11.63 6.40
CA LYS A 369 -36.51 -11.65 7.43
C LYS A 369 -37.88 -11.98 6.85
N ASN A 370 -38.10 -11.65 5.57
CA ASN A 370 -39.34 -11.86 4.84
C ASN A 370 -39.35 -13.16 4.01
N MET A 371 -38.28 -13.96 4.05
CA MET A 371 -38.30 -15.29 3.39
C MET A 371 -39.35 -16.19 4.04
N PRO A 372 -40.18 -16.89 3.26
CA PRO A 372 -41.12 -17.87 3.79
C PRO A 372 -40.32 -18.94 4.54
N GLN A 373 -40.53 -19.02 5.85
CA GLN A 373 -39.97 -20.10 6.65
C GLN A 373 -40.82 -21.33 6.40
N ASN A 374 -40.29 -22.36 5.75
CA ASN A 374 -40.91 -23.66 5.67
C ASN A 374 -40.17 -24.62 6.60
N ASP A 375 -40.85 -25.73 6.98
CA ASP A 375 -40.28 -26.70 7.92
C ASP A 375 -39.00 -27.40 7.44
N GLN A 376 -38.59 -27.18 6.19
CA GLN A 376 -37.37 -27.72 5.57
C GLN A 376 -36.19 -26.75 5.63
N MET A 377 -36.41 -25.47 5.95
CA MET A 377 -35.32 -24.49 6.13
C MET A 377 -34.91 -24.42 7.61
N PRO A 378 -33.63 -24.58 7.91
CA PRO A 378 -33.15 -24.39 9.28
C PRO A 378 -33.43 -22.95 9.72
N LYS A 379 -33.95 -22.79 10.94
CA LYS A 379 -34.15 -21.48 11.55
C LYS A 379 -32.79 -20.81 11.70
N PHE A 380 -32.64 -19.61 11.17
CA PHE A 380 -31.42 -18.78 11.35
C PHE A 380 -31.78 -17.53 12.13
N GLU A 381 -30.84 -17.13 12.97
CA GLU A 381 -30.90 -15.89 13.73
C GLU A 381 -29.95 -14.88 13.11
N ILE A 382 -30.43 -13.66 12.87
CA ILE A 382 -29.62 -12.54 12.44
C ILE A 382 -29.31 -11.70 13.67
N LYS A 383 -28.05 -11.72 14.09
CA LYS A 383 -27.55 -10.81 15.12
C LYS A 383 -27.22 -9.47 14.48
N THR A 384 -27.50 -8.36 15.15
CA THR A 384 -27.23 -7.02 14.63
C THR A 384 -26.31 -6.27 15.58
N LEU A 385 -25.24 -5.69 15.04
CA LEU A 385 -24.30 -4.84 15.75
C LEU A 385 -24.33 -3.45 15.11
N ARG A 386 -24.78 -2.45 15.86
CA ARG A 386 -24.85 -1.07 15.40
C ARG A 386 -23.64 -0.29 15.89
N ALA A 387 -22.97 0.42 14.98
CA ALA A 387 -21.83 1.26 15.34
C ALA A 387 -22.20 2.35 16.37
N ASP A 388 -23.39 2.90 16.25
CA ASP A 388 -23.87 3.98 17.13
C ASP A 388 -24.07 3.54 18.59
N ASP A 389 -24.20 2.24 18.87
CA ASP A 389 -24.29 1.71 20.24
C ASP A 389 -22.90 1.69 20.94
N TYR A 390 -21.83 1.91 20.19
CA TYR A 390 -20.44 1.81 20.65
C TYR A 390 -19.64 3.00 20.12
N PRO A 391 -19.34 4.00 20.93
CA PRO A 391 -18.74 5.26 20.48
C PRO A 391 -17.33 5.13 19.90
N THR A 392 -16.58 4.08 20.25
CA THR A 392 -15.22 3.90 19.73
C THR A 392 -15.05 2.58 18.98
N TRP A 393 -14.09 2.54 18.04
CA TRP A 393 -13.77 1.33 17.29
C TRP A 393 -13.27 0.19 18.19
N SER A 394 -12.53 0.50 19.25
CA SER A 394 -12.12 -0.49 20.25
C SER A 394 -13.32 -1.18 20.92
N GLN A 395 -14.35 -0.41 21.27
CA GLN A 395 -15.58 -0.98 21.83
C GLN A 395 -16.35 -1.81 20.81
N ARG A 396 -16.42 -1.36 19.55
CA ARG A 396 -17.04 -2.09 18.42
C ARG A 396 -16.37 -3.45 18.18
N ARG A 397 -15.02 -3.48 18.13
CA ARG A 397 -14.24 -4.73 18.00
C ARG A 397 -14.56 -5.72 19.13
N ARG A 398 -14.55 -5.25 20.38
CA ARG A 398 -14.85 -6.09 21.55
C ARG A 398 -16.30 -6.59 21.55
N ALA A 399 -17.24 -5.79 21.07
CA ALA A 399 -18.64 -6.18 20.92
C ALA A 399 -18.78 -7.28 19.86
N LEU A 400 -18.15 -7.13 18.70
CA LEU A 400 -18.14 -8.15 17.65
C LEU A 400 -17.50 -9.45 18.14
N PHE A 401 -16.36 -9.37 18.81
CA PHE A 401 -15.71 -10.55 19.39
C PHE A 401 -16.64 -11.33 20.30
N ARG A 402 -17.33 -10.63 21.23
CA ARG A 402 -18.30 -11.27 22.13
C ARG A 402 -19.48 -11.88 21.38
N MET A 403 -19.95 -11.24 20.32
CA MET A 403 -21.06 -11.72 19.49
C MET A 403 -20.70 -12.98 18.68
N LEU A 404 -19.46 -13.13 18.30
CA LEU A 404 -18.93 -14.29 17.57
C LEU A 404 -18.67 -15.50 18.46
N LEU A 405 -18.42 -15.31 19.78
CA LEU A 405 -18.16 -16.41 20.68
C LEU A 405 -19.27 -17.47 20.60
N LYS A 406 -18.85 -18.73 20.57
CA LYS A 406 -19.77 -19.88 20.71
C LYS A 406 -20.41 -19.79 22.10
N ASN A 407 -21.72 -19.74 22.14
CA ASN A 407 -22.52 -20.06 23.32
C ASN A 407 -22.71 -21.57 23.38
#